data_d22dca495c011569a164872a93cce814
#
_entry.id   d22dca495c011569a164872a93cce814
#
_cell.length_a   1.000
_cell.length_b   1.000
_cell.length_c   1.000
_cell.angle_alpha   90.00
_cell.angle_beta   90.00
_cell.angle_gamma   90.00
#
_symmetry.space_group_name_H-M   'P 1'
#
loop_
_entity.id
_entity.type
_entity.pdbx_description
1 polymer ?
#
loop_
_entity_poly.entity_id
_entity_poly.type
_entity_poly.pdbx_seq_one_letter_code
_entity_poly.pdbx_strand_id
1 'polypeptide(L)'
;MSKIFILSAGTSPDSYNNQLAKYLSNYFENKGIENFLFDNLYSDIPFLLDSYDDVPEKISEMRKFLEISDKIIIFSPVYNGGFLAHLKNTLDWLSLAYDGNSYSALFKEKKVAVVTNVKGTGGNAQKAFEILSLQLSNYKLLVFEKFHLITKF
;
A
#
# COMPACT_ATOMS: atom_id res chain seq x y z
N MET A 1 -18.09 0.44 -12.17
CA MET A 1 -17.70 1.28 -11.01
C MET A 1 -16.25 1.03 -10.66
N SER A 2 -15.57 2.06 -10.18
CA SER A 2 -14.15 1.93 -9.79
C SER A 2 -14.00 1.10 -8.52
N LYS A 3 -13.06 0.16 -8.52
CA LYS A 3 -12.71 -0.65 -7.35
C LYS A 3 -11.40 -0.17 -6.77
N ILE A 4 -11.30 -0.12 -5.46
CA ILE A 4 -10.16 0.47 -4.76
C ILE A 4 -9.43 -0.58 -3.94
N PHE A 5 -8.13 -0.71 -4.15
CA PHE A 5 -7.24 -1.52 -3.34
C PHE A 5 -6.58 -0.66 -2.26
N ILE A 6 -6.69 -1.04 -1.01
CA ILE A 6 -6.17 -0.28 0.13
C ILE A 6 -5.11 -1.10 0.84
N LEU A 7 -3.89 -0.55 0.92
CA LEU A 7 -2.80 -1.08 1.73
C LEU A 7 -2.56 -0.18 2.94
N SER A 8 -2.55 -0.74 4.13
CA SER A 8 -2.08 -0.04 5.31
C SER A 8 -0.82 -0.67 5.88
N ALA A 9 0.23 0.12 5.96
CA ALA A 9 1.53 -0.28 6.51
C ALA A 9 1.67 0.05 8.01
N GLY A 10 0.57 0.18 8.73
CA GLY A 10 0.59 0.31 10.19
C GLY A 10 1.25 -0.90 10.85
N THR A 11 1.99 -0.68 11.94
CA THR A 11 2.83 -1.71 12.59
C THR A 11 2.13 -2.44 13.75
N SER A 12 0.88 -2.13 13.99
CA SER A 12 0.03 -2.82 14.97
C SER A 12 -1.43 -2.70 14.57
N PRO A 13 -2.32 -3.57 15.07
CA PRO A 13 -3.76 -3.49 14.78
C PRO A 13 -4.37 -2.13 15.12
N ASP A 14 -3.87 -1.49 16.19
CA ASP A 14 -4.38 -0.22 16.72
C ASP A 14 -3.57 1.00 16.25
N SER A 15 -2.67 0.84 15.27
CA SER A 15 -1.94 1.97 14.73
C SER A 15 -2.89 2.98 14.07
N TYR A 16 -2.58 4.26 14.13
CA TYR A 16 -3.43 5.29 13.54
C TYR A 16 -3.61 5.11 12.03
N ASN A 17 -2.57 4.65 11.32
CA ASN A 17 -2.69 4.36 9.90
C ASN A 17 -3.69 3.23 9.63
N ASN A 18 -3.68 2.17 10.43
CA ASN A 18 -4.67 1.09 10.32
C ASN A 18 -6.09 1.55 10.67
N GLN A 19 -6.24 2.36 11.72
CA GLN A 19 -7.54 2.92 12.08
C GLN A 19 -8.10 3.82 10.98
N LEU A 20 -7.28 4.68 10.38
CA LEU A 20 -7.68 5.53 9.26
C LEU A 20 -8.03 4.72 8.02
N ALA A 21 -7.26 3.69 7.71
CA ALA A 21 -7.55 2.81 6.57
C ALA A 21 -8.89 2.09 6.74
N LYS A 22 -9.18 1.58 7.93
CA LYS A 22 -10.47 0.97 8.28
C LYS A 22 -11.62 1.98 8.19
N TYR A 23 -11.41 3.18 8.71
CA TYR A 23 -12.41 4.25 8.60
C TYR A 23 -12.74 4.58 7.14
N LEU A 24 -11.72 4.72 6.30
CA LEU A 24 -11.91 5.01 4.88
C LEU A 24 -12.58 3.85 4.15
N SER A 25 -12.20 2.61 4.43
CA SER A 25 -12.83 1.41 3.88
C SER A 25 -14.33 1.39 4.20
N ASN A 26 -14.70 1.56 5.45
CA ASN A 26 -16.10 1.63 5.89
C ASN A 26 -16.86 2.80 5.23
N TYR A 27 -16.21 3.95 5.07
CA TYR A 27 -16.81 5.09 4.38
C TYR A 27 -17.13 4.75 2.91
N PHE A 28 -16.23 4.08 2.21
CA PHE A 28 -16.46 3.63 0.84
C PHE A 28 -17.61 2.62 0.76
N GLU A 29 -17.64 1.64 1.66
CA GLU A 29 -18.75 0.66 1.73
C GLU A 29 -20.09 1.36 1.89
N ASN A 30 -20.19 2.33 2.80
CA ASN A 30 -21.40 3.11 3.03
C ASN A 30 -21.81 3.97 1.82
N LYS A 31 -20.88 4.24 0.90
CA LYS A 31 -21.11 4.94 -0.37
C LYS A 31 -21.34 3.98 -1.55
N GLY A 32 -21.36 2.69 -1.32
CA GLY A 32 -21.48 1.68 -2.37
C GLY A 32 -20.24 1.57 -3.27
N ILE A 33 -19.08 1.99 -2.78
CA ILE A 33 -17.79 1.90 -3.49
C ILE A 33 -17.09 0.63 -3.05
N GLU A 34 -16.90 -0.30 -3.96
CA GLU A 34 -16.22 -1.57 -3.70
C GLU A 34 -14.74 -1.31 -3.41
N ASN A 35 -14.27 -1.86 -2.28
CA ASN A 35 -12.88 -1.72 -1.88
C ASN A 35 -12.38 -2.95 -1.13
N PHE A 36 -11.05 -3.12 -1.11
CA PHE A 36 -10.36 -4.26 -0.52
C PHE A 36 -9.22 -3.77 0.36
N LEU A 37 -9.34 -3.96 1.68
CA LEU A 37 -8.37 -3.49 2.67
C LEU A 37 -7.45 -4.62 3.14
N PHE A 38 -6.14 -4.36 3.07
CA PHE A 38 -5.09 -5.19 3.67
C PHE A 38 -4.27 -4.34 4.65
N ASP A 39 -4.36 -4.63 5.93
CA ASP A 39 -3.82 -3.80 7.01
C ASP A 39 -2.79 -4.50 7.93
N ASN A 40 -2.46 -5.75 7.65
CA ASN A 40 -1.54 -6.54 8.45
C ASN A 40 -0.36 -7.06 7.60
N LEU A 41 0.45 -6.12 7.09
CA LEU A 41 1.56 -6.46 6.18
C LEU A 41 2.77 -7.05 6.89
N TYR A 42 2.86 -6.95 8.20
CA TYR A 42 3.95 -7.46 9.03
C TYR A 42 3.77 -8.91 9.49
N SER A 43 2.65 -9.54 9.12
CA SER A 43 2.34 -10.93 9.45
C SER A 43 2.05 -11.72 8.18
N ASP A 44 2.54 -12.96 8.13
CA ASP A 44 2.27 -13.92 7.06
C ASP A 44 2.82 -13.53 5.67
N ILE A 45 3.71 -12.55 5.63
CA ILE A 45 4.47 -12.17 4.43
C ILE A 45 5.95 -12.25 4.74
N PRO A 46 6.62 -13.35 4.42
CA PRO A 46 8.07 -13.47 4.62
C PRO A 46 8.83 -12.47 3.75
N PHE A 47 10.07 -12.16 4.11
CA PHE A 47 10.93 -11.37 3.24
C PHE A 47 11.15 -12.10 1.91
N LEU A 48 11.01 -11.36 0.82
CA LEU A 48 11.31 -11.87 -0.51
C LEU A 48 12.83 -12.13 -0.61
N LEU A 49 13.17 -13.35 -1.01
CA LEU A 49 14.54 -13.79 -1.27
C LEU A 49 14.71 -14.10 -2.76
N ASP A 50 15.94 -14.23 -3.22
CA ASP A 50 16.26 -14.57 -4.62
C ASP A 50 15.64 -15.92 -5.05
N SER A 51 15.52 -16.84 -4.10
CA SER A 51 14.81 -18.10 -4.31
C SER A 51 13.72 -18.25 -3.25
N TYR A 52 12.53 -18.63 -3.67
CA TYR A 52 11.40 -18.98 -2.84
C TYR A 52 10.67 -20.17 -3.45
N ASP A 53 10.17 -21.04 -2.58
CA ASP A 53 9.47 -22.26 -3.03
C ASP A 53 8.05 -21.92 -3.50
N ASP A 54 7.31 -21.18 -2.67
CA ASP A 54 5.92 -20.80 -2.92
C ASP A 54 5.66 -19.32 -2.67
N VAL A 55 4.70 -18.78 -3.41
CA VAL A 55 4.17 -17.44 -3.14
C VAL A 55 3.30 -17.51 -1.89
N PRO A 56 3.50 -16.64 -0.89
CA PRO A 56 2.65 -16.60 0.30
C PRO A 56 1.17 -16.48 -0.05
N GLU A 57 0.31 -17.21 0.66
CA GLU A 57 -1.15 -17.21 0.43
C GLU A 57 -1.72 -15.78 0.47
N LYS A 58 -1.29 -14.98 1.42
CA LYS A 58 -1.70 -13.57 1.54
C LYS A 58 -1.33 -12.73 0.32
N ILE A 59 -0.17 -12.97 -0.29
CA ILE A 59 0.23 -12.30 -1.55
C ILE A 59 -0.66 -12.78 -2.70
N SER A 60 -0.96 -14.07 -2.77
CA SER A 60 -1.85 -14.62 -3.79
C SER A 60 -3.26 -14.05 -3.68
N GLU A 61 -3.77 -13.85 -2.47
CA GLU A 61 -5.04 -13.18 -2.22
C GLU A 61 -4.99 -11.70 -2.64
N MET A 62 -3.95 -10.96 -2.24
CA MET A 62 -3.76 -9.57 -2.64
C MET A 62 -3.72 -9.40 -4.16
N ARG A 63 -3.05 -10.30 -4.88
CA ARG A 63 -2.99 -10.29 -6.36
C ARG A 63 -4.37 -10.30 -7.00
N LYS A 64 -5.27 -11.17 -6.51
CA LYS A 64 -6.64 -11.29 -7.03
C LYS A 64 -7.41 -9.97 -6.93
N PHE A 65 -7.33 -9.31 -5.78
CA PHE A 65 -8.03 -8.06 -5.55
C PHE A 65 -7.35 -6.86 -6.23
N LEU A 66 -6.02 -6.85 -6.28
CA LEU A 66 -5.27 -5.82 -6.98
C LEU A 66 -5.51 -5.88 -8.50
N GLU A 67 -5.62 -7.08 -9.08
CA GLU A 67 -5.91 -7.27 -10.50
C GLU A 67 -7.21 -6.59 -10.93
N ILE A 68 -8.27 -6.73 -10.13
CA ILE A 68 -9.59 -6.16 -10.43
C ILE A 68 -9.78 -4.71 -9.95
N SER A 69 -8.78 -4.13 -9.31
CA SER A 69 -8.82 -2.77 -8.79
C SER A 69 -8.24 -1.76 -9.78
N ASP A 70 -8.85 -0.58 -9.86
CA ASP A 70 -8.40 0.50 -10.75
C ASP A 70 -7.48 1.50 -10.04
N LYS A 71 -7.65 1.61 -8.74
CA LYS A 71 -6.97 2.60 -7.90
C LYS A 71 -6.42 1.97 -6.65
N ILE A 72 -5.35 2.58 -6.13
CA ILE A 72 -4.67 2.14 -4.93
C ILE A 72 -4.60 3.30 -3.93
N ILE A 73 -4.81 3.01 -2.67
CA ILE A 73 -4.54 3.95 -1.57
C ILE A 73 -3.58 3.27 -0.61
N ILE A 74 -2.47 3.94 -0.30
CA ILE A 74 -1.46 3.44 0.63
C ILE A 74 -1.42 4.33 1.86
N PHE A 75 -1.67 3.74 3.02
CA PHE A 75 -1.44 4.37 4.32
C PHE A 75 -0.04 3.98 4.79
N SER A 76 0.86 4.96 4.84
CA SER A 76 2.27 4.73 5.16
C SER A 76 2.73 5.57 6.34
N PRO A 77 3.07 4.95 7.48
CA PRO A 77 3.81 5.64 8.53
C PRO A 77 5.16 6.15 8.04
N VAL A 78 5.77 7.04 8.81
CA VAL A 78 7.11 7.56 8.53
C VAL A 78 8.09 7.05 9.59
N TYR A 79 9.11 6.33 9.13
CA TYR A 79 10.20 5.87 9.99
C TYR A 79 11.52 6.45 9.47
N ASN A 80 12.15 7.29 10.29
CA ASN A 80 13.44 7.91 9.95
C ASN A 80 13.45 8.63 8.58
N GLY A 81 12.36 9.29 8.23
CA GLY A 81 12.23 10.00 6.96
C GLY A 81 11.99 9.12 5.74
N GLY A 82 11.60 7.87 5.95
CA GLY A 82 11.29 6.90 4.89
C GLY A 82 10.03 6.12 5.16
N PHE A 83 9.67 5.23 4.25
CA PHE A 83 8.59 4.27 4.41
C PHE A 83 9.10 2.94 4.99
N LEU A 84 8.19 2.07 5.39
CA LEU A 84 8.51 0.88 6.17
C LEU A 84 9.00 -0.28 5.33
N ALA A 85 9.88 -1.11 5.94
CA ALA A 85 10.46 -2.28 5.31
C ALA A 85 9.39 -3.30 4.85
N HIS A 86 8.37 -3.57 5.66
CA HIS A 86 7.31 -4.52 5.30
C HIS A 86 6.39 -3.99 4.18
N LEU A 87 6.23 -2.68 4.03
CA LEU A 87 5.55 -2.11 2.86
C LEU A 87 6.37 -2.37 1.59
N LYS A 88 7.67 -2.07 1.63
CA LYS A 88 8.58 -2.34 0.52
C LYS A 88 8.55 -3.82 0.13
N ASN A 89 8.66 -4.71 1.12
CA ASN A 89 8.60 -6.15 0.92
C ASN A 89 7.29 -6.61 0.25
N THR A 90 6.15 -6.10 0.72
CA THR A 90 4.84 -6.41 0.13
C THR A 90 4.75 -5.95 -1.33
N LEU A 91 5.22 -4.74 -1.62
CA LEU A 91 5.24 -4.20 -2.97
C LEU A 91 6.16 -5.01 -3.90
N ASP A 92 7.30 -5.46 -3.40
CA ASP A 92 8.21 -6.32 -4.15
C ASP A 92 7.56 -7.66 -4.51
N TRP A 93 6.92 -8.34 -3.55
CA TRP A 93 6.16 -9.55 -3.81
C TRP A 93 5.06 -9.36 -4.86
N LEU A 94 4.32 -8.25 -4.78
CA LEU A 94 3.23 -7.94 -5.72
C LEU A 94 3.74 -7.53 -7.10
N SER A 95 5.00 -7.10 -7.21
CA SER A 95 5.61 -6.71 -8.48
C SER A 95 6.15 -7.87 -9.31
N LEU A 96 6.31 -9.05 -8.71
CA LEU A 96 6.86 -10.22 -9.41
C LEU A 96 5.97 -10.65 -10.59
N ALA A 97 6.60 -11.18 -11.62
CA ALA A 97 5.90 -11.86 -12.70
C ALA A 97 5.19 -13.11 -12.16
N TYR A 98 3.97 -13.37 -12.60
CA TYR A 98 3.19 -14.53 -12.20
C TYR A 98 2.16 -14.92 -13.27
N ASP A 99 1.82 -16.19 -13.37
CA ASP A 99 0.74 -16.69 -14.23
C ASP A 99 0.72 -16.09 -15.66
N GLY A 100 1.90 -15.95 -16.28
CA GLY A 100 2.06 -15.33 -17.60
C GLY A 100 2.05 -13.79 -17.60
N ASN A 101 1.83 -13.14 -16.47
CA ASN A 101 1.93 -11.68 -16.34
C ASN A 101 3.40 -11.26 -16.17
N SER A 102 3.76 -10.14 -16.80
CA SER A 102 5.10 -9.58 -16.70
C SER A 102 5.34 -8.89 -15.35
N TYR A 103 6.60 -8.58 -15.06
CA TYR A 103 6.98 -7.77 -13.91
C TYR A 103 6.18 -6.47 -13.82
N SER A 104 5.68 -6.16 -12.65
CA SER A 104 4.84 -4.99 -12.33
C SER A 104 3.51 -4.91 -13.10
N ALA A 105 3.04 -5.97 -13.75
CA ALA A 105 1.80 -5.93 -14.52
C ALA A 105 0.58 -5.51 -13.68
N LEU A 106 0.52 -5.92 -12.40
CA LEU A 106 -0.57 -5.55 -11.48
C LEU A 106 -0.64 -4.05 -11.16
N PHE A 107 0.49 -3.35 -11.25
CA PHE A 107 0.60 -1.94 -10.90
C PHE A 107 0.49 -1.00 -12.10
N LYS A 108 0.86 -1.51 -13.28
CA LYS A 108 1.02 -0.69 -14.48
C LYS A 108 -0.18 0.22 -14.73
N GLU A 109 0.11 1.53 -14.76
CA GLU A 109 -0.85 2.61 -15.09
C GLU A 109 -2.00 2.77 -14.08
N LYS A 110 -1.99 2.06 -12.96
CA LYS A 110 -2.96 2.31 -11.89
C LYS A 110 -2.62 3.57 -11.13
N LYS A 111 -3.63 4.31 -10.74
CA LYS A 111 -3.47 5.53 -9.92
C LYS A 111 -3.28 5.16 -8.47
N VAL A 112 -2.32 5.79 -7.80
CA VAL A 112 -2.08 5.58 -6.37
C VAL A 112 -2.04 6.90 -5.61
N ALA A 113 -2.73 6.94 -4.47
CA ALA A 113 -2.66 8.03 -3.50
C ALA A 113 -1.98 7.53 -2.22
N VAL A 114 -1.21 8.41 -1.57
CA VAL A 114 -0.54 8.12 -0.30
C VAL A 114 -1.15 8.96 0.81
N VAL A 115 -1.45 8.32 1.92
CA VAL A 115 -1.91 8.95 3.16
C VAL A 115 -0.91 8.62 4.26
N THR A 116 -0.51 9.62 5.03
CA THR A 116 0.43 9.46 6.13
C THR A 116 -0.16 10.04 7.41
N ASN A 117 -0.14 9.27 8.48
CA ASN A 117 -0.37 9.77 9.83
C ASN A 117 0.94 9.71 10.61
N VAL A 118 1.30 10.82 11.22
CA VAL A 118 2.49 10.94 12.07
C VAL A 118 2.16 11.60 13.39
N LYS A 119 2.87 11.22 14.44
CA LYS A 119 2.87 11.96 15.70
C LYS A 119 3.77 13.19 15.56
N GLY A 120 3.33 14.32 16.11
CA GLY A 120 4.11 15.57 16.09
C GLY A 120 3.87 16.41 14.84
N THR A 121 4.90 17.11 14.37
CA THR A 121 4.80 18.13 13.33
C THR A 121 4.84 17.57 11.90
N GLY A 122 5.20 16.30 11.73
CA GLY A 122 5.34 15.68 10.41
C GLY A 122 6.56 16.14 9.61
N GLY A 123 7.62 16.62 10.26
CA GLY A 123 8.76 17.24 9.60
C GLY A 123 9.49 16.37 8.55
N ASN A 124 9.41 15.05 8.67
CA ASN A 124 10.00 14.12 7.69
C ASN A 124 8.97 13.53 6.71
N ALA A 125 7.71 13.91 6.80
CA ALA A 125 6.65 13.29 6.01
C ALA A 125 6.79 13.61 4.51
N GLN A 126 7.15 14.83 4.17
CA GLN A 126 7.37 15.23 2.77
C GLN A 126 8.49 14.41 2.13
N LYS A 127 9.62 14.25 2.82
CA LYS A 127 10.75 13.44 2.34
C LYS A 127 10.36 11.96 2.19
N ALA A 128 9.65 11.41 3.15
CA ALA A 128 9.17 10.03 3.08
C ALA A 128 8.21 9.84 1.89
N PHE A 129 7.33 10.80 1.64
CA PHE A 129 6.44 10.78 0.47
C PHE A 129 7.22 10.82 -0.85
N GLU A 130 8.24 11.67 -0.95
CA GLU A 130 9.06 11.77 -2.16
C GLU A 130 9.81 10.45 -2.45
N ILE A 131 10.38 9.83 -1.43
CA ILE A 131 11.06 8.53 -1.55
C ILE A 131 10.05 7.43 -1.96
N LEU A 132 8.90 7.38 -1.30
CA LEU A 132 7.86 6.40 -1.63
C LEU A 132 7.33 6.63 -3.04
N SER A 133 7.07 7.87 -3.45
CA SER A 133 6.60 8.21 -4.79
C SER A 133 7.56 7.76 -5.88
N LEU A 134 8.86 7.94 -5.66
CA LEU A 134 9.88 7.46 -6.58
C LEU A 134 9.83 5.93 -6.69
N GLN A 135 9.72 5.22 -5.56
CA GLN A 135 9.59 3.77 -5.55
C GLN A 135 8.31 3.29 -6.27
N LEU A 136 7.18 3.93 -6.02
CA LEU A 136 5.91 3.58 -6.67
C LEU A 136 5.96 3.82 -8.18
N SER A 137 6.63 4.87 -8.62
CA SER A 137 6.85 5.15 -10.05
C SER A 137 7.69 4.06 -10.74
N ASN A 138 8.65 3.45 -10.03
CA ASN A 138 9.42 2.32 -10.54
C ASN A 138 8.55 1.08 -10.83
N TYR A 139 7.44 0.90 -10.09
CA TYR A 139 6.43 -0.13 -10.41
C TYR A 139 5.45 0.30 -11.51
N LYS A 140 5.68 1.44 -12.16
CA LYS A 140 4.81 2.02 -13.21
C LYS A 140 3.43 2.46 -12.72
N LEU A 141 3.32 2.78 -11.43
CA LEU A 141 2.15 3.44 -10.85
C LEU A 141 2.12 4.92 -11.20
N LEU A 142 0.93 5.46 -11.37
CA LEU A 142 0.69 6.88 -11.54
C LEU A 142 0.40 7.51 -10.17
N VAL A 143 1.43 8.10 -9.58
CA VAL A 143 1.34 8.67 -8.23
C VAL A 143 0.59 9.99 -8.25
N PHE A 144 -0.42 10.12 -7.38
CA PHE A 144 -1.09 11.39 -7.16
C PHE A 144 -0.13 12.38 -6.49
N GLU A 145 0.05 13.54 -7.07
CA GLU A 145 1.10 14.51 -6.71
C GLU A 145 1.00 15.05 -5.28
N LYS A 146 -0.20 15.04 -4.71
CA LYS A 146 -0.43 15.47 -3.33
C LYS A 146 -0.56 14.25 -2.44
N PHE A 147 0.14 14.25 -1.31
CA PHE A 147 -0.10 13.30 -0.25
C PHE A 147 -0.94 13.94 0.86
N HIS A 148 -1.65 13.11 1.58
CA HIS A 148 -2.47 13.55 2.70
C HIS A 148 -1.72 13.28 4.02
N LEU A 149 -1.28 14.36 4.66
CA LEU A 149 -0.62 14.31 5.97
C LEU A 149 -1.63 14.60 7.07
N ILE A 150 -1.73 13.68 8.02
CA ILE A 150 -2.56 13.82 9.21
C ILE A 150 -1.63 13.84 10.43
N THR A 151 -1.58 14.96 11.13
CA THR A 151 -0.70 15.18 12.30
C THR A 151 -1.42 15.08 13.64
N LYS A 152 -2.74 15.10 13.62
CA LYS A 152 -3.60 14.93 14.80
C LYS A 152 -4.70 13.94 14.47
N PHE A 153 -4.89 13.02 15.37
CA PHE A 153 -5.91 11.98 15.22
C PHE A 153 -6.66 11.82 16.54
#